data_711b0ddb3a869f7f4c0b79a73fa2582f
#
_entry.id   711b0ddb3a869f7f4c0b79a73fa2582f
#
_cell.length_a   1.000
_cell.length_b   1.000
_cell.length_c   1.000
_cell.angle_alpha   90.00
_cell.angle_beta   90.00
_cell.angle_gamma   90.00
#
_symmetry.space_group_name_H-M   'P 1'
#
loop_
_entity.id
_entity.type
_entity.pdbx_description
1 polymer ?
#
loop_
_entity_poly.entity_id
_entity_poly.type
_entity_poly.pdbx_seq_one_letter_code
_entity_poly.pdbx_strand_id
1 'polypeptide(L)'
;MRKVKIGLALGSGAARGWSHIGVINTLNQMGIDVDIVAGCSIGSLVGSAYACGKLPELESWVRSFSYWDVLRLMDLSWQRGGLLRGERVFNQFRKIMPLADFSHCQMPFGAVATNLSTGRELWLTEGDIHLAVRASCSMPGLMAPVPHNGYWLVDGGVVNPVPISLTRAMGADIGIAAVSYTHLRAHET
;
A
#
# COMPACT_ATOMS: atom_id res chain seq x y z
N MET A 1 -3.04 -8.06 -32.14
CA MET A 1 -3.79 -7.18 -31.19
C MET A 1 -2.97 -7.03 -29.93
N ARG A 2 -2.80 -5.80 -29.41
CA ARG A 2 -2.10 -5.59 -28.13
C ARG A 2 -2.93 -6.18 -26.98
N LYS A 3 -2.30 -6.92 -26.02
CA LYS A 3 -2.98 -7.38 -24.81
C LYS A 3 -3.46 -6.17 -24.01
N VAL A 4 -4.71 -6.19 -23.57
CA VAL A 4 -5.25 -5.19 -22.64
C VAL A 4 -4.59 -5.39 -21.28
N LYS A 5 -4.02 -4.32 -20.70
CA LYS A 5 -3.35 -4.35 -19.40
C LYS A 5 -4.31 -3.95 -18.29
N ILE A 6 -4.40 -4.80 -17.28
CA ILE A 6 -5.22 -4.58 -16.09
C ILE A 6 -4.33 -4.02 -14.98
N GLY A 7 -4.69 -2.84 -14.48
CA GLY A 7 -4.07 -2.20 -13.32
C GLY A 7 -4.93 -2.36 -12.08
N LEU A 8 -4.32 -2.71 -10.94
CA LEU A 8 -4.96 -2.81 -9.64
C LEU A 8 -4.48 -1.67 -8.73
N ALA A 9 -5.40 -0.79 -8.35
CA ALA A 9 -5.17 0.27 -7.38
C ALA A 9 -5.66 -0.16 -6.00
N LEU A 10 -4.73 -0.34 -5.05
CA LEU A 10 -5.01 -0.72 -3.68
C LEU A 10 -4.99 0.52 -2.78
N GLY A 11 -6.16 0.88 -2.27
CA GLY A 11 -6.34 2.10 -1.48
C GLY A 11 -5.77 2.01 -0.07
N SER A 12 -5.68 3.19 0.56
CA SER A 12 -5.39 3.32 1.99
C SER A 12 -6.53 2.72 2.85
N GLY A 13 -6.34 2.62 4.17
CA GLY A 13 -7.41 2.13 5.06
C GLY A 13 -6.95 1.51 6.37
N ALA A 14 -5.70 1.73 6.77
CA ALA A 14 -5.10 1.18 7.98
C ALA A 14 -5.35 -0.34 8.09
N ALA A 15 -5.76 -0.85 9.25
CA ALA A 15 -5.98 -2.28 9.44
C ALA A 15 -7.07 -2.89 8.53
N ARG A 16 -8.01 -2.09 8.03
CA ARG A 16 -9.02 -2.58 7.07
C ARG A 16 -8.41 -2.98 5.73
N GLY A 17 -7.27 -2.42 5.36
CA GLY A 17 -6.58 -2.71 4.11
C GLY A 17 -6.03 -4.14 4.01
N TRP A 18 -6.00 -4.91 5.10
CA TRP A 18 -5.73 -6.34 5.00
C TRP A 18 -6.76 -7.09 4.15
N SER A 19 -7.97 -6.54 3.98
CA SER A 19 -8.98 -7.06 3.03
C SER A 19 -8.52 -7.07 1.58
N HIS A 20 -7.53 -6.26 1.21
CA HIS A 20 -6.94 -6.28 -0.13
C HIS A 20 -6.35 -7.65 -0.50
N ILE A 21 -5.86 -8.43 0.48
CA ILE A 21 -5.41 -9.81 0.27
C ILE A 21 -6.57 -10.66 -0.26
N GLY A 22 -7.75 -10.55 0.34
CA GLY A 22 -8.94 -11.28 -0.12
C GLY A 22 -9.38 -10.84 -1.52
N VAL A 23 -9.32 -9.55 -1.81
CA VAL A 23 -9.62 -9.02 -3.16
C VAL A 23 -8.68 -9.63 -4.20
N ILE A 24 -7.37 -9.61 -3.95
CA ILE A 24 -6.37 -10.18 -4.86
C ILE A 24 -6.60 -11.68 -5.06
N ASN A 25 -6.82 -12.42 -3.98
CA ASN A 25 -7.08 -13.85 -4.05
C ASN A 25 -8.34 -14.15 -4.89
N THR A 26 -9.39 -13.35 -4.74
CA THR A 26 -10.62 -13.48 -5.53
C THR A 26 -10.38 -13.18 -6.99
N LEU A 27 -9.65 -12.12 -7.33
CA LEU A 27 -9.31 -11.81 -8.73
C LEU A 27 -8.53 -12.96 -9.37
N ASN A 28 -7.53 -13.49 -8.67
CA ASN A 28 -6.75 -14.64 -9.13
C ASN A 28 -7.64 -15.88 -9.35
N GLN A 29 -8.59 -16.18 -8.42
CA GLN A 29 -9.54 -17.29 -8.56
C GLN A 29 -10.50 -17.12 -9.75
N MET A 30 -10.83 -15.87 -10.08
CA MET A 30 -11.65 -15.55 -11.26
C MET A 30 -10.85 -15.56 -12.58
N GLY A 31 -9.55 -15.85 -12.54
CA GLY A 31 -8.68 -15.84 -13.73
C GLY A 31 -8.41 -14.42 -14.26
N ILE A 32 -8.51 -13.41 -13.41
CA ILE A 32 -8.19 -12.03 -13.77
C ILE A 32 -6.71 -11.79 -13.47
N ASP A 33 -5.90 -11.74 -14.53
CA ASP A 33 -4.48 -11.46 -14.45
C ASP A 33 -4.24 -9.95 -14.30
N VAL A 34 -3.67 -9.54 -13.18
CA VAL A 34 -3.25 -8.15 -12.94
C VAL A 34 -1.87 -7.96 -13.57
N ASP A 35 -1.73 -6.92 -14.40
CA ASP A 35 -0.47 -6.58 -15.08
C ASP A 35 0.32 -5.47 -14.36
N ILE A 36 -0.35 -4.62 -13.56
CA ILE A 36 0.24 -3.44 -12.91
C ILE A 36 -0.42 -3.25 -11.54
N VAL A 37 0.37 -2.94 -10.52
CA VAL A 37 -0.14 -2.66 -9.17
C VAL A 37 0.30 -1.26 -8.71
N ALA A 38 -0.64 -0.49 -8.19
CA ALA A 38 -0.34 0.74 -7.45
C ALA A 38 -0.96 0.67 -6.06
N GLY A 39 -0.24 1.14 -5.05
CA GLY A 39 -0.71 1.09 -3.67
C GLY A 39 -0.53 2.39 -2.91
N CYS A 40 -1.42 2.63 -1.96
CA CYS A 40 -1.34 3.74 -1.02
C CYS A 40 -1.45 3.21 0.42
N SER A 41 -0.53 3.63 1.28
CA SER A 41 -0.49 3.22 2.70
C SER A 41 -0.49 1.69 2.83
N ILE A 42 -1.40 1.10 3.58
CA ILE A 42 -1.55 -0.36 3.68
C ILE A 42 -1.68 -1.03 2.30
N GLY A 43 -2.30 -0.35 1.33
CA GLY A 43 -2.38 -0.83 -0.05
C GLY A 43 -1.01 -0.93 -0.72
N SER A 44 -0.05 -0.07 -0.36
CA SER A 44 1.33 -0.18 -0.85
C SER A 44 2.06 -1.39 -0.26
N LEU A 45 1.81 -1.70 1.02
CA LEU A 45 2.39 -2.86 1.69
C LEU A 45 1.86 -4.17 1.08
N VAL A 46 0.54 -4.30 0.93
CA VAL A 46 -0.08 -5.48 0.32
C VAL A 46 0.29 -5.58 -1.17
N GLY A 47 0.25 -4.45 -1.88
CA GLY A 47 0.54 -4.39 -3.32
C GLY A 47 1.98 -4.76 -3.65
N SER A 48 2.95 -4.30 -2.85
CA SER A 48 4.35 -4.68 -3.04
C SER A 48 4.59 -6.16 -2.80
N ALA A 49 3.97 -6.74 -1.76
CA ALA A 49 4.06 -8.18 -1.50
C ALA A 49 3.43 -8.98 -2.66
N TYR A 50 2.31 -8.54 -3.20
CA TYR A 50 1.68 -9.18 -4.36
C TYR A 50 2.57 -9.07 -5.60
N ALA A 51 3.03 -7.86 -5.93
CA ALA A 51 3.87 -7.62 -7.10
C ALA A 51 5.19 -8.40 -7.08
N CYS A 52 5.75 -8.63 -5.90
CA CYS A 52 7.00 -9.39 -5.72
C CYS A 52 6.77 -10.90 -5.43
N GLY A 53 5.53 -11.41 -5.58
CA GLY A 53 5.22 -12.84 -5.40
C GLY A 53 5.30 -13.31 -3.94
N LYS A 54 5.12 -12.41 -2.97
CA LYS A 54 5.22 -12.65 -1.52
C LYS A 54 3.87 -12.54 -0.78
N LEU A 55 2.76 -12.51 -1.54
CA LEU A 55 1.43 -12.42 -0.96
C LEU A 55 1.09 -13.59 -0.02
N PRO A 56 1.43 -14.86 -0.34
CA PRO A 56 1.14 -15.98 0.55
C PRO A 56 1.84 -15.88 1.92
N GLU A 57 3.10 -15.45 1.93
CA GLU A 57 3.86 -15.25 3.16
C GLU A 57 3.28 -14.09 3.99
N LEU A 58 2.89 -13.00 3.32
CA LEU A 58 2.20 -11.88 3.98
C LEU A 58 0.87 -12.33 4.56
N GLU A 59 0.05 -13.06 3.81
CA GLU A 59 -1.23 -13.59 4.27
C GLU A 59 -1.07 -14.50 5.49
N SER A 60 -0.11 -15.43 5.46
CA SER A 60 0.18 -16.32 6.57
C SER A 60 0.53 -15.53 7.84
N TRP A 61 1.35 -14.48 7.70
CA TRP A 61 1.69 -13.61 8.81
C TRP A 61 0.47 -12.86 9.35
N VAL A 62 -0.34 -12.26 8.48
CA VAL A 62 -1.55 -11.52 8.90
C VAL A 62 -2.57 -12.45 9.58
N ARG A 63 -2.72 -13.67 9.09
CA ARG A 63 -3.60 -14.69 9.72
C ARG A 63 -3.09 -15.18 11.07
N SER A 64 -1.81 -14.99 11.40
CA SER A 64 -1.25 -15.29 12.70
C SER A 64 -1.61 -14.27 13.79
N PHE A 65 -2.21 -13.13 13.40
CA PHE A 65 -2.64 -12.10 14.36
C PHE A 65 -3.82 -12.61 15.19
N SER A 66 -3.70 -12.47 16.51
CA SER A 66 -4.84 -12.62 17.39
C SER A 66 -5.82 -11.44 17.24
N TYR A 67 -7.07 -11.62 17.66
CA TYR A 67 -8.04 -10.54 17.74
C TYR A 67 -7.50 -9.30 18.46
N TRP A 68 -6.74 -9.51 19.53
CA TRP A 68 -6.11 -8.44 20.30
C TRP A 68 -4.98 -7.74 19.55
N ASP A 69 -4.25 -8.45 18.69
CA ASP A 69 -3.22 -7.83 17.85
C ASP A 69 -3.85 -6.93 16.80
N VAL A 70 -4.96 -7.36 16.19
CA VAL A 70 -5.73 -6.54 15.24
C VAL A 70 -6.29 -5.30 15.93
N LEU A 71 -6.91 -5.46 17.10
CA LEU A 71 -7.39 -4.31 17.88
C LEU A 71 -6.26 -3.34 18.25
N ARG A 72 -5.11 -3.85 18.66
CA ARG A 72 -3.93 -3.04 18.97
C ARG A 72 -3.34 -2.34 17.74
N LEU A 73 -3.49 -2.90 16.55
CA LEU A 73 -3.14 -2.25 15.30
C LEU A 73 -4.18 -1.20 14.89
N MET A 74 -5.44 -1.39 15.28
CA MET A 74 -6.52 -0.41 15.09
C MET A 74 -6.51 0.69 16.15
N ASP A 75 -6.15 0.38 17.40
CA ASP A 75 -5.89 1.33 18.49
C ASP A 75 -4.53 2.02 18.29
N LEU A 76 -4.38 2.67 17.17
CA LEU A 76 -3.34 3.67 16.91
C LEU A 76 -3.60 4.94 17.73
N SER A 77 -4.37 4.83 18.83
CA SER A 77 -4.70 5.95 19.67
C SER A 77 -3.52 6.37 20.54
N TRP A 78 -3.05 7.54 20.28
CA TRP A 78 -2.52 8.63 21.10
C TRP A 78 -1.60 8.32 22.31
N GLN A 79 -1.26 7.11 22.66
CA GLN A 79 -0.32 6.82 23.73
C GLN A 79 1.03 6.40 23.15
N ARG A 80 2.06 7.05 23.61
CA ARG A 80 3.54 6.95 23.37
C ARG A 80 4.14 5.65 22.76
N GLY A 81 3.35 4.66 22.37
CA GLY A 81 3.76 3.38 21.77
C GLY A 81 3.54 3.25 20.26
N GLY A 82 2.92 4.22 19.58
CA GLY A 82 2.58 4.14 18.15
C GLY A 82 3.81 4.05 17.24
N LEU A 83 4.85 4.85 17.51
CA LEU A 83 6.10 4.81 16.77
C LEU A 83 6.80 3.44 16.84
N LEU A 84 6.85 2.83 18.03
CA LEU A 84 7.49 1.53 18.26
C LEU A 84 6.73 0.36 17.60
N ARG A 85 5.41 0.49 17.45
CA ARG A 85 4.59 -0.55 16.81
C ARG A 85 4.71 -0.53 15.29
N GLY A 86 4.75 0.65 14.69
CA GLY A 86 5.02 0.79 13.26
C GLY A 86 6.33 0.14 12.84
N GLU A 87 7.40 0.34 13.58
CA GLU A 87 8.69 -0.31 13.33
C GLU A 87 8.62 -1.84 13.38
N ARG A 88 7.82 -2.43 14.28
CA ARG A 88 7.64 -3.89 14.34
C ARG A 88 6.98 -4.44 13.07
N VAL A 89 5.98 -3.76 12.54
CA VAL A 89 5.32 -4.15 11.27
C VAL A 89 6.32 -4.11 10.13
N PHE A 90 7.09 -3.01 9.99
CA PHE A 90 8.08 -2.89 8.92
C PHE A 90 9.26 -3.85 9.08
N ASN A 91 9.70 -4.13 10.30
CA ASN A 91 10.74 -5.12 10.55
C ASN A 91 10.29 -6.53 10.17
N GLN A 92 9.04 -6.88 10.44
CA GLN A 92 8.50 -8.16 9.99
C GLN A 92 8.27 -8.19 8.47
N PHE A 93 7.79 -7.09 7.90
CA PHE A 93 7.64 -6.96 6.45
C PHE A 93 8.97 -7.15 5.72
N ARG A 94 10.08 -6.58 6.23
CA ARG A 94 11.43 -6.81 5.69
C ARG A 94 11.84 -8.28 5.71
N LYS A 95 11.42 -9.06 6.72
CA LYS A 95 11.70 -10.50 6.77
C LYS A 95 10.90 -11.28 5.73
N ILE A 96 9.66 -10.88 5.48
CA ILE A 96 8.78 -11.47 4.45
C ILE A 96 9.28 -11.12 3.06
N MET A 97 9.75 -9.87 2.90
CA MET A 97 10.27 -9.33 1.65
C MET A 97 11.76 -9.00 1.80
N PRO A 98 12.65 -9.99 1.71
CA PRO A 98 14.09 -9.75 1.81
C PRO A 98 14.66 -9.00 0.60
N LEU A 99 13.95 -8.99 -0.54
CA LEU A 99 14.31 -8.26 -1.75
C LEU A 99 13.85 -6.80 -1.60
N ALA A 100 14.79 -5.88 -1.70
CA ALA A 100 14.56 -4.48 -1.35
C ALA A 100 14.33 -3.56 -2.56
N ASP A 101 14.44 -4.04 -3.79
CA ASP A 101 14.41 -3.21 -5.00
C ASP A 101 13.19 -3.52 -5.88
N PHE A 102 12.61 -2.47 -6.49
CA PHE A 102 11.48 -2.60 -7.43
C PHE A 102 11.76 -3.52 -8.60
N SER A 103 13.02 -3.64 -9.05
CA SER A 103 13.42 -4.52 -10.14
C SER A 103 13.21 -6.01 -9.84
N HIS A 104 13.06 -6.38 -8.58
CA HIS A 104 12.77 -7.76 -8.17
C HIS A 104 11.28 -8.12 -8.24
N CYS A 105 10.41 -7.15 -8.52
CA CYS A 105 8.99 -7.43 -8.68
C CYS A 105 8.71 -8.18 -9.99
N GLN A 106 7.78 -9.12 -9.94
CA GLN A 106 7.33 -9.91 -11.08
C GLN A 106 6.43 -9.12 -12.03
N MET A 107 5.85 -8.02 -11.54
CA MET A 107 5.05 -7.06 -12.30
C MET A 107 5.34 -5.64 -11.83
N PRO A 108 5.12 -4.61 -12.69
CA PRO A 108 5.28 -3.22 -12.30
C PRO A 108 4.49 -2.85 -11.05
N PHE A 109 5.16 -2.23 -10.09
CA PHE A 109 4.58 -1.75 -8.86
C PHE A 109 4.90 -0.28 -8.65
N GLY A 110 3.97 0.46 -8.03
CA GLY A 110 4.17 1.85 -7.63
C GLY A 110 3.50 2.15 -6.30
N ALA A 111 4.16 2.95 -5.46
CA ALA A 111 3.60 3.44 -4.20
C ALA A 111 3.41 4.95 -4.25
N VAL A 112 2.32 5.43 -3.65
CA VAL A 112 2.05 6.87 -3.51
C VAL A 112 2.52 7.34 -2.14
N ALA A 113 3.24 8.46 -2.13
CA ALA A 113 3.58 9.22 -0.92
C ALA A 113 3.24 10.70 -1.11
N THR A 114 3.24 11.46 -0.03
CA THR A 114 3.01 12.91 -0.03
C THR A 114 4.29 13.63 0.37
N ASN A 115 4.71 14.62 -0.41
CA ASN A 115 5.78 15.53 -0.01
C ASN A 115 5.26 16.45 1.09
N LEU A 116 5.83 16.34 2.30
CA LEU A 116 5.38 17.06 3.48
C LEU A 116 5.47 18.59 3.33
N SER A 117 6.46 19.07 2.61
CA SER A 117 6.70 20.52 2.48
C SER A 117 5.77 21.17 1.44
N THR A 118 5.42 20.44 0.38
CA THR A 118 4.65 21.00 -0.74
C THR A 118 3.21 20.52 -0.80
N GLY A 119 2.86 19.44 -0.06
CA GLY A 119 1.56 18.79 -0.16
C GLY A 119 1.33 18.06 -1.49
N ARG A 120 2.36 17.91 -2.33
CA ARG A 120 2.22 17.26 -3.62
C ARG A 120 2.36 15.75 -3.52
N GLU A 121 1.61 15.07 -4.38
CA GLU A 121 1.73 13.63 -4.60
C GLU A 121 3.10 13.29 -5.19
N LEU A 122 3.70 12.20 -4.72
CA LEU A 122 4.92 11.62 -5.26
C LEU A 122 4.69 10.14 -5.57
N TRP A 123 5.09 9.72 -6.75
CA TRP A 123 5.05 8.32 -7.19
C TRP A 123 6.42 7.70 -7.04
N LEU A 124 6.48 6.64 -6.27
CA LEU A 124 7.68 5.85 -6.01
C LEU A 124 7.56 4.54 -6.79
N THR A 125 8.30 4.43 -7.89
CA THR A 125 8.23 3.31 -8.84
C THR A 125 9.57 2.63 -9.08
N GLU A 126 10.63 3.09 -8.42
CA GLU A 126 12.00 2.61 -8.55
C GLU A 126 12.78 2.74 -7.23
N GLY A 127 13.91 2.04 -7.14
CA GLY A 127 14.81 2.06 -5.97
C GLY A 127 14.34 1.14 -4.85
N ASP A 128 14.47 1.60 -3.60
CA ASP A 128 14.19 0.78 -2.41
C ASP A 128 12.68 0.70 -2.13
N ILE A 129 12.13 -0.51 -2.29
CA ILE A 129 10.73 -0.83 -2.01
C ILE A 129 10.35 -0.61 -0.53
N HIS A 130 11.26 -0.93 0.40
CA HIS A 130 10.97 -0.77 1.83
C HIS A 130 10.87 0.70 2.21
N LEU A 131 11.73 1.53 1.61
CA LEU A 131 11.63 2.98 1.76
C LEU A 131 10.30 3.49 1.18
N ALA A 132 9.94 3.05 -0.02
CA ALA A 132 8.71 3.47 -0.70
C ALA A 132 7.45 3.10 0.11
N VAL A 133 7.36 1.84 0.55
CA VAL A 133 6.24 1.36 1.38
C VAL A 133 6.22 2.08 2.73
N ARG A 134 7.40 2.28 3.35
CA ARG A 134 7.51 3.00 4.63
C ARG A 134 7.04 4.45 4.50
N ALA A 135 7.43 5.14 3.42
CA ALA A 135 7.00 6.51 3.13
C ALA A 135 5.48 6.57 2.90
N SER A 136 4.97 5.68 2.06
CA SER A 136 3.54 5.57 1.75
C SER A 136 2.67 5.31 2.99
N CYS A 137 3.21 4.65 4.02
CA CYS A 137 2.53 4.33 5.28
C CYS A 137 2.84 5.33 6.41
N SER A 138 3.63 6.37 6.18
CA SER A 138 4.05 7.32 7.24
C SER A 138 2.96 8.31 7.58
N MET A 139 1.93 7.84 8.30
CA MET A 139 0.76 8.64 8.69
C MET A 139 1.18 9.81 9.60
N PRO A 140 0.85 11.06 9.23
CA PRO A 140 1.16 12.23 10.04
C PRO A 140 0.61 12.11 11.47
N GLY A 141 1.43 12.48 12.45
CA GLY A 141 1.09 12.39 13.87
C GLY A 141 1.26 11.00 14.51
N LEU A 142 1.39 9.94 13.72
CA LEU A 142 1.55 8.56 14.19
C LEU A 142 2.94 7.98 13.87
N MET A 143 3.51 8.36 12.75
CA MET A 143 4.79 7.84 12.27
C MET A 143 5.71 8.99 11.82
N ALA A 144 7.01 8.80 12.01
CA ALA A 144 7.99 9.77 11.55
C ALA A 144 7.99 9.87 10.01
N PRO A 145 8.09 11.09 9.45
CA PRO A 145 8.30 11.27 8.02
C PRO A 145 9.58 10.57 7.55
N VAL A 146 9.61 10.17 6.29
CA VAL A 146 10.74 9.47 5.67
C VAL A 146 11.55 10.43 4.81
N PRO A 147 12.88 10.59 5.03
CA PRO A 147 13.70 11.41 4.16
C PRO A 147 13.91 10.73 2.81
N HIS A 148 13.76 11.47 1.73
CA HIS A 148 13.96 11.00 0.36
C HIS A 148 14.35 12.15 -0.57
N ASN A 149 15.55 12.08 -1.17
CA ASN A 149 16.04 13.05 -2.15
C ASN A 149 15.88 14.54 -1.73
N GLY A 150 16.19 14.87 -0.46
CA GLY A 150 16.06 16.23 0.06
C GLY A 150 14.64 16.64 0.48
N TYR A 151 13.65 15.73 0.40
CA TYR A 151 12.29 15.94 0.86
C TYR A 151 11.98 15.06 2.07
N TRP A 152 10.91 15.43 2.79
CA TRP A 152 10.30 14.60 3.81
C TRP A 152 8.98 14.07 3.25
N LEU A 153 8.81 12.74 3.28
CA LEU A 153 7.63 12.06 2.78
C LEU A 153 6.75 11.58 3.91
N VAL A 154 5.45 11.68 3.72
CA VAL A 154 4.40 11.16 4.60
C VAL A 154 3.42 10.33 3.80
N ASP A 155 2.44 9.72 4.48
CA ASP A 155 1.43 8.83 3.89
C ASP A 155 0.77 9.43 2.64
N GLY A 156 0.68 8.60 1.60
CA GLY A 156 0.06 8.99 0.33
C GLY A 156 -1.43 9.25 0.44
N GLY A 157 -2.10 8.68 1.44
CA GLY A 157 -3.53 8.87 1.69
C GLY A 157 -3.93 10.31 2.02
N VAL A 158 -2.95 11.18 2.34
CA VAL A 158 -3.18 12.62 2.50
C VAL A 158 -3.65 13.28 1.20
N VAL A 159 -3.14 12.82 0.04
CA VAL A 159 -3.43 13.46 -1.26
C VAL A 159 -4.11 12.53 -2.25
N ASN A 160 -3.76 11.24 -2.27
CA ASN A 160 -4.33 10.27 -3.21
C ASN A 160 -4.55 8.92 -2.52
N PRO A 161 -5.65 8.77 -1.79
CA PRO A 161 -5.93 7.55 -1.03
C PRO A 161 -6.21 6.32 -1.90
N VAL A 162 -6.56 6.48 -3.18
CA VAL A 162 -6.84 5.38 -4.13
C VAL A 162 -6.11 5.65 -5.44
N PRO A 163 -4.92 5.07 -5.68
CA PRO A 163 -3.99 5.53 -6.71
C PRO A 163 -4.31 4.99 -8.12
N ILE A 164 -5.54 5.22 -8.61
CA ILE A 164 -5.94 4.86 -9.98
C ILE A 164 -5.14 5.64 -11.02
N SER A 165 -4.83 6.93 -10.74
CA SER A 165 -4.02 7.77 -11.60
C SER A 165 -2.64 7.15 -11.86
N LEU A 166 -2.02 6.58 -10.82
CA LEU A 166 -0.73 5.92 -10.93
C LEU A 166 -0.81 4.65 -11.79
N THR A 167 -1.84 3.79 -11.62
CA THR A 167 -1.97 2.60 -12.48
C THR A 167 -2.09 2.98 -13.96
N ARG A 168 -2.83 4.05 -14.26
CA ARG A 168 -2.96 4.56 -15.63
C ARG A 168 -1.64 5.11 -16.17
N ALA A 169 -0.92 5.90 -15.37
CA ALA A 169 0.39 6.41 -15.74
C ALA A 169 1.42 5.30 -15.99
N MET A 170 1.31 4.17 -15.26
CA MET A 170 2.13 2.99 -15.48
C MET A 170 1.69 2.15 -16.70
N GLY A 171 0.63 2.55 -17.40
CA GLY A 171 0.20 1.97 -18.65
C GLY A 171 -0.95 0.97 -18.57
N ALA A 172 -1.77 1.00 -17.52
CA ALA A 172 -3.00 0.22 -17.46
C ALA A 172 -4.07 0.76 -18.41
N ASP A 173 -4.70 -0.14 -19.17
CA ASP A 173 -5.84 0.16 -20.02
C ASP A 173 -7.15 0.13 -19.21
N ILE A 174 -7.24 -0.80 -18.26
CA ILE A 174 -8.37 -0.97 -17.34
C ILE A 174 -7.84 -0.86 -15.92
N GLY A 175 -8.48 -0.04 -15.08
CA GLY A 175 -8.16 0.11 -13.67
C GLY A 175 -9.23 -0.53 -12.78
N ILE A 176 -8.82 -1.43 -11.89
CA ILE A 176 -9.63 -1.96 -10.79
C ILE A 176 -9.21 -1.24 -9.52
N ALA A 177 -10.16 -0.62 -8.82
CA ALA A 177 -9.91 0.04 -7.54
C ALA A 177 -10.44 -0.79 -6.38
N ALA A 178 -9.57 -1.19 -5.46
CA ALA A 178 -9.93 -1.81 -4.20
C ALA A 178 -9.90 -0.76 -3.09
N VAL A 179 -11.05 -0.51 -2.47
CA VAL A 179 -11.24 0.53 -1.46
C VAL A 179 -11.71 -0.12 -0.16
N SER A 180 -10.97 0.10 0.92
CA SER A 180 -11.28 -0.48 2.24
C SER A 180 -12.12 0.44 3.14
N TYR A 181 -12.50 1.61 2.64
CA TYR A 181 -13.44 2.53 3.28
C TYR A 181 -14.36 3.15 2.23
N THR A 182 -15.63 3.33 2.57
CA THR A 182 -16.58 4.08 1.77
C THR A 182 -16.87 5.39 2.49
N HIS A 183 -16.65 6.52 1.83
CA HIS A 183 -17.29 7.78 2.24
C HIS A 183 -18.74 7.70 1.78
N LEU A 184 -19.63 7.35 2.69
CA LEU A 184 -21.06 7.62 2.53
C LEU A 184 -21.24 9.15 2.67
N ARG A 185 -20.82 9.91 1.67
CA ARG A 185 -21.48 11.18 1.39
C ARG A 185 -22.63 10.84 0.46
N ALA A 186 -23.82 10.74 1.03
CA ALA A 186 -25.03 10.94 0.28
C ALA A 186 -24.86 12.27 -0.47
N HIS A 187 -24.88 12.25 -1.79
CA HIS A 187 -25.11 13.43 -2.59
C HIS A 187 -26.57 13.78 -2.35
N GLU A 188 -26.80 14.65 -1.38
CA GLU A 188 -28.01 15.44 -1.34
C GLU A 188 -27.87 16.50 -2.43
N THR A 189 -28.46 16.24 -3.57
CA THR A 189 -28.84 17.26 -4.56
C THR A 189 -30.25 17.66 -4.32
#